data_02a5190c082c6c52fc7210da3bf021fe
#
_entry.id   02a5190c082c6c52fc7210da3bf021fe
#
_cell.length_a   1.000
_cell.length_b   1.000
_cell.length_c   1.000
_cell.angle_alpha   90.00
_cell.angle_beta   90.00
_cell.angle_gamma   90.00
#
_symmetry.space_group_name_H-M   'P 1'
#
loop_
_entity.id
_entity.type
_entity.pdbx_description
1 polymer ?
#
loop_
_entity_poly.entity_id
_entity_poly.type
_entity_poly.pdbx_seq_one_letter_code
_entity_poly.pdbx_strand_id
1 'polypeptide(L)'
;MNVLSEKINDYLSTPSSCNFFQKLVILGTMIFIISGLNLIGDNDYVFSQVNASSPPPSPSNNSQQTQESLGSTNRDAILSYEQGNKFLNAKNYDQALISYKNAITFDPNWAAPLIKQGNTYFELANYTTAIKSYDKAFAVLGNLDEKVKSIDKNNGPKPYWLDIWFDKGEALTNLKKFDDAIALYDKLISLDPNWANPWNSIGWALQKQGKNDEAVTAFDNATKLNPSWAKPWNSKGWALYKTGKFDEALSSFDKAISLEPKWDKPWFNKGKIFYDLDKYPDAKQFVEHALSLKADPKTSALLENINAKTESTTTVE
;
A
#
# COMPACT_ATOMS: atom_id res chain seq x y z
N MET A 1 -30.02 -22.28 -7.85
CA MET A 1 -30.07 -22.53 -6.40
C MET A 1 -30.27 -24.01 -6.02
N ASN A 2 -31.06 -24.79 -6.71
CA ASN A 2 -31.35 -26.19 -6.34
C ASN A 2 -30.15 -27.14 -6.42
N VAL A 3 -29.26 -27.02 -7.38
CA VAL A 3 -28.10 -27.93 -7.56
C VAL A 3 -27.02 -27.74 -6.49
N LEU A 4 -26.94 -26.57 -5.90
CA LEU A 4 -25.97 -26.27 -4.84
C LEU A 4 -26.42 -26.76 -3.47
N SER A 5 -27.72 -26.71 -3.19
CA SER A 5 -28.28 -27.20 -1.95
C SER A 5 -28.22 -28.75 -1.87
N GLU A 6 -28.36 -29.45 -3.01
CA GLU A 6 -28.16 -30.91 -3.07
C GLU A 6 -26.71 -31.30 -2.80
N LYS A 7 -25.73 -30.61 -3.42
CA LYS A 7 -24.30 -30.89 -3.18
C LYS A 7 -23.85 -30.59 -1.76
N ILE A 8 -24.42 -29.60 -1.10
CA ILE A 8 -24.12 -29.27 0.30
C ILE A 8 -24.70 -30.36 1.23
N ASN A 9 -25.90 -30.82 0.97
CA ASN A 9 -26.51 -31.90 1.75
C ASN A 9 -25.81 -33.27 1.58
N ASP A 10 -25.35 -33.59 0.37
CA ASP A 10 -24.54 -34.80 0.11
C ASP A 10 -23.21 -34.78 0.86
N TYR A 11 -22.56 -33.59 0.94
CA TYR A 11 -21.29 -33.45 1.65
C TYR A 11 -21.45 -33.57 3.18
N LEU A 12 -22.57 -33.09 3.72
CA LEU A 12 -22.86 -33.17 5.16
C LEU A 12 -23.26 -34.56 5.62
N SER A 13 -23.74 -35.43 4.72
CA SER A 13 -24.25 -36.78 5.02
C SER A 13 -23.19 -37.89 4.94
N THR A 14 -21.96 -37.61 4.48
CA THR A 14 -20.91 -38.64 4.41
C THR A 14 -20.28 -38.91 5.78
N PRO A 15 -20.20 -40.17 6.22
CA PRO A 15 -19.52 -40.57 7.44
C PRO A 15 -18.01 -40.64 7.18
N SER A 16 -17.31 -39.54 7.19
CA SER A 16 -15.86 -39.55 7.13
C SER A 16 -15.28 -38.90 8.40
N SER A 17 -14.19 -39.49 8.86
CA SER A 17 -13.41 -39.17 10.06
C SER A 17 -12.80 -37.74 10.10
N CYS A 18 -13.42 -36.81 9.46
CA CYS A 18 -12.98 -35.40 9.44
C CYS A 18 -13.65 -34.64 10.59
N ASN A 19 -12.83 -34.04 11.42
CA ASN A 19 -13.23 -33.32 12.64
C ASN A 19 -14.21 -32.18 12.30
N PHE A 20 -15.24 -31.97 13.11
CA PHE A 20 -16.28 -30.94 12.95
C PHE A 20 -15.71 -29.55 12.63
N PHE A 21 -14.58 -29.21 13.20
CA PHE A 21 -13.86 -27.97 12.95
C PHE A 21 -13.34 -27.82 11.50
N GLN A 22 -12.87 -28.90 10.87
CA GLN A 22 -12.44 -28.87 9.47
C GLN A 22 -13.61 -28.69 8.50
N LYS A 23 -14.77 -29.27 8.80
CA LYS A 23 -16.01 -29.08 8.02
C LYS A 23 -16.49 -27.60 8.12
N LEU A 24 -16.35 -26.98 9.28
CA LEU A 24 -16.73 -25.58 9.49
C LEU A 24 -15.82 -24.61 8.73
N VAL A 25 -14.53 -24.87 8.66
CA VAL A 25 -13.55 -24.06 7.92
C VAL A 25 -13.81 -24.13 6.41
N ILE A 26 -14.11 -25.32 5.88
CA ILE A 26 -14.42 -25.49 4.45
C ILE A 26 -15.77 -24.85 4.09
N LEU A 27 -16.76 -24.92 4.96
CA LEU A 27 -18.03 -24.22 4.77
C LEU A 27 -17.86 -22.70 4.82
N GLY A 28 -17.03 -22.21 5.73
CA GLY A 28 -16.68 -20.79 5.84
C GLY A 28 -16.00 -20.27 4.56
N THR A 29 -15.05 -21.01 4.00
CA THR A 29 -14.38 -20.65 2.74
C THR A 29 -15.32 -20.73 1.54
N MET A 30 -16.26 -21.67 1.48
CA MET A 30 -17.27 -21.73 0.42
C MET A 30 -18.29 -20.58 0.50
N ILE A 31 -18.69 -20.16 1.69
CA ILE A 31 -19.59 -19.01 1.88
C ILE A 31 -18.86 -17.70 1.48
N PHE A 32 -17.55 -17.59 1.75
CA PHE A 32 -16.75 -16.44 1.30
C PHE A 32 -16.61 -16.37 -0.23
N ILE A 33 -16.53 -17.51 -0.91
CA ILE A 33 -16.46 -17.56 -2.38
C ILE A 33 -17.81 -17.17 -3.01
N ILE A 34 -18.94 -17.49 -2.37
CA ILE A 34 -20.28 -17.17 -2.89
C ILE A 34 -20.70 -15.72 -2.58
N SER A 35 -20.28 -15.16 -1.45
CA SER A 35 -20.52 -13.75 -1.12
C SER A 35 -19.53 -12.80 -1.82
N GLY A 36 -18.40 -13.30 -2.33
CA GLY A 36 -17.38 -12.52 -3.05
C GLY A 36 -17.74 -12.13 -4.47
N LEU A 37 -18.85 -12.65 -5.04
CA LEU A 37 -19.24 -12.36 -6.43
C LEU A 37 -19.96 -11.04 -6.65
N ASN A 38 -20.28 -10.26 -5.61
CA ASN A 38 -21.01 -8.98 -5.75
C ASN A 38 -20.33 -7.75 -5.10
N LEU A 39 -19.06 -7.84 -4.70
CA LEU A 39 -18.28 -6.72 -4.16
C LEU A 39 -16.91 -6.62 -4.85
N ILE A 40 -16.89 -6.61 -6.20
CA ILE A 40 -15.71 -6.23 -6.97
C ILE A 40 -15.75 -4.70 -7.11
N GLY A 41 -15.52 -4.02 -5.99
CA GLY A 41 -15.18 -2.61 -5.95
C GLY A 41 -13.73 -2.50 -5.52
N ASP A 42 -12.92 -1.92 -6.36
CA ASP A 42 -11.63 -1.21 -6.16
C ASP A 42 -10.65 -1.61 -5.01
N ASN A 43 -10.84 -2.72 -4.29
CA ASN A 43 -10.00 -3.08 -3.13
C ASN A 43 -8.62 -3.65 -3.47
N ASP A 44 -8.37 -4.10 -4.72
CA ASP A 44 -7.09 -4.71 -5.11
C ASP A 44 -5.95 -3.70 -5.35
N TYR A 45 -6.26 -2.40 -5.36
CA TYR A 45 -5.23 -1.36 -5.52
C TYR A 45 -4.36 -1.17 -4.28
N VAL A 46 -4.89 -1.48 -3.09
CA VAL A 46 -4.19 -1.24 -1.81
C VAL A 46 -3.10 -2.29 -1.56
N PHE A 47 -3.41 -3.58 -1.76
CA PHE A 47 -2.48 -4.68 -1.44
C PHE A 47 -1.25 -4.77 -2.35
N SER A 48 -1.33 -4.28 -3.60
CA SER A 48 -0.21 -4.34 -4.54
C SER A 48 0.72 -3.12 -4.46
N GLN A 49 0.34 -2.07 -3.74
CA GLN A 49 1.17 -0.86 -3.59
C GLN A 49 2.22 -0.98 -2.48
N VAL A 50 1.97 -1.80 -1.46
CA VAL A 50 2.93 -1.99 -0.35
C VAL A 50 4.17 -2.78 -0.82
N ASN A 51 4.05 -3.64 -1.85
CA ASN A 51 5.12 -4.53 -2.29
C ASN A 51 5.81 -4.15 -3.61
N ALA A 52 5.46 -3.04 -4.27
CA ALA A 52 6.12 -2.62 -5.49
C ALA A 52 6.91 -1.32 -5.27
N SER A 53 8.22 -1.48 -5.12
CA SER A 53 9.26 -0.43 -5.09
C SER A 53 8.86 0.83 -4.30
N SER A 54 9.06 0.78 -2.98
CA SER A 54 9.42 1.99 -2.26
C SER A 54 10.50 2.71 -3.07
N PRO A 55 10.55 4.05 -3.13
CA PRO A 55 11.73 4.72 -3.64
C PRO A 55 12.93 4.07 -2.96
N PRO A 56 14.08 3.93 -3.64
CA PRO A 56 15.24 3.32 -3.03
C PRO A 56 15.41 3.99 -1.65
N PRO A 57 15.59 3.22 -0.58
CA PRO A 57 15.80 3.80 0.73
C PRO A 57 16.91 4.82 0.56
N SER A 58 16.70 6.02 1.06
CA SER A 58 17.77 7.02 1.15
C SER A 58 19.00 6.28 1.67
N PRO A 59 20.21 6.51 1.17
CA PRO A 59 21.40 5.75 1.54
C PRO A 59 21.80 6.05 2.98
N SER A 60 21.10 5.48 3.95
CA SER A 60 21.28 5.76 5.37
C SER A 60 21.21 4.52 6.27
N ASN A 61 21.18 3.30 5.70
CA ASN A 61 21.04 2.10 6.54
C ASN A 61 22.16 1.90 7.59
N ASN A 62 23.37 2.45 7.40
CA ASN A 62 24.44 2.32 8.40
C ASN A 62 24.40 3.43 9.47
N SER A 63 23.95 4.63 9.14
CA SER A 63 23.86 5.74 10.11
C SER A 63 22.60 5.67 10.97
N GLN A 64 21.49 5.10 10.47
CA GLN A 64 20.28 4.88 11.24
C GLN A 64 20.47 3.77 12.30
N GLN A 65 21.10 2.65 11.95
CA GLN A 65 21.39 1.58 12.92
C GLN A 65 22.23 2.07 14.12
N THR A 66 23.20 2.95 13.88
CA THR A 66 24.03 3.54 14.93
C THR A 66 23.29 4.58 15.78
N GLN A 67 22.37 5.37 15.22
CA GLN A 67 21.59 6.33 15.99
C GLN A 67 20.45 5.67 16.78
N GLU A 68 19.83 4.62 16.26
CA GLU A 68 18.79 3.87 16.97
C GLU A 68 19.34 3.07 18.15
N SER A 69 20.59 2.57 18.06
CA SER A 69 21.27 1.87 19.15
C SER A 69 21.81 2.80 20.23
N LEU A 70 22.12 4.06 19.90
CA LEU A 70 22.60 5.07 20.84
C LEU A 70 21.54 5.60 21.83
N GLY A 71 20.26 5.21 21.67
CA GLY A 71 19.16 5.66 22.54
C GLY A 71 19.03 4.90 23.85
N SER A 72 19.64 3.72 24.01
CA SER A 72 19.63 2.94 25.25
C SER A 72 21.04 2.60 25.70
N THR A 73 21.29 2.66 27.02
CA THR A 73 22.50 2.16 27.66
C THR A 73 22.32 0.78 28.30
N ASN A 74 21.09 0.26 28.30
CA ASN A 74 20.76 -1.05 28.82
C ASN A 74 21.16 -2.15 27.83
N ARG A 75 22.17 -2.95 28.22
CA ARG A 75 22.71 -3.99 27.35
C ARG A 75 21.68 -5.06 26.97
N ASP A 76 20.79 -5.46 27.88
CA ASP A 76 19.80 -6.50 27.62
C ASP A 76 18.70 -5.99 26.73
N ALA A 77 18.34 -4.69 26.83
CA ALA A 77 17.45 -4.03 25.90
C ALA A 77 18.04 -4.01 24.47
N ILE A 78 19.31 -3.62 24.34
CA ILE A 78 20.00 -3.57 23.05
C ILE A 78 20.07 -4.95 22.40
N LEU A 79 20.51 -5.97 23.14
CA LEU A 79 20.58 -7.35 22.64
C LEU A 79 19.22 -7.87 22.18
N SER A 80 18.16 -7.60 22.96
CA SER A 80 16.79 -7.99 22.62
C SER A 80 16.30 -7.27 21.36
N TYR A 81 16.60 -5.99 21.21
CA TYR A 81 16.28 -5.20 20.03
C TYR A 81 16.97 -5.73 18.76
N GLU A 82 18.28 -5.98 18.84
CA GLU A 82 19.04 -6.55 17.72
C GLU A 82 18.54 -7.94 17.31
N GLN A 83 18.16 -8.76 18.29
CA GLN A 83 17.55 -10.06 18.04
C GLN A 83 16.20 -9.90 17.32
N GLY A 84 15.39 -8.92 17.74
CA GLY A 84 14.13 -8.56 17.07
C GLY A 84 14.35 -8.17 15.61
N ASN A 85 15.36 -7.33 15.33
CA ASN A 85 15.72 -6.95 13.95
C ASN A 85 16.13 -8.14 13.10
N LYS A 86 16.89 -9.10 13.65
CA LYS A 86 17.24 -10.34 12.93
C LYS A 86 15.99 -11.16 12.57
N PHE A 87 15.06 -11.32 13.50
CA PHE A 87 13.80 -12.02 13.24
C PHE A 87 12.92 -11.28 12.24
N LEU A 88 12.83 -9.95 12.31
CA LEU A 88 12.08 -9.13 11.37
C LEU A 88 12.62 -9.28 9.95
N ASN A 89 13.94 -9.21 9.76
CA ASN A 89 14.60 -9.41 8.47
C ASN A 89 14.37 -10.83 7.91
N ALA A 90 14.24 -11.83 8.80
CA ALA A 90 13.87 -13.20 8.46
C ALA A 90 12.36 -13.39 8.27
N LYS A 91 11.54 -12.32 8.37
CA LYS A 91 10.07 -12.33 8.34
C LYS A 91 9.44 -13.22 9.41
N ASN A 92 10.15 -13.50 10.50
CA ASN A 92 9.63 -14.20 11.67
C ASN A 92 9.02 -13.17 12.63
N TYR A 93 7.84 -12.68 12.29
CA TYR A 93 7.18 -11.57 12.96
C TYR A 93 6.86 -11.86 14.42
N ASP A 94 6.45 -13.09 14.75
CA ASP A 94 6.12 -13.46 16.13
C ASP A 94 7.34 -13.37 17.07
N GLN A 95 8.48 -13.91 16.63
CA GLN A 95 9.72 -13.84 17.40
C GLN A 95 10.29 -12.40 17.46
N ALA A 96 10.08 -11.62 16.39
CA ALA A 96 10.43 -10.20 16.38
C ALA A 96 9.63 -9.44 17.44
N LEU A 97 8.31 -9.64 17.51
CA LEU A 97 7.44 -9.00 18.51
C LEU A 97 7.80 -9.37 19.94
N ILE A 98 8.14 -10.64 20.20
CA ILE A 98 8.61 -11.09 21.53
C ILE A 98 9.89 -10.37 21.88
N SER A 99 10.85 -10.29 20.97
CA SER A 99 12.15 -9.65 21.20
C SER A 99 12.01 -8.15 21.45
N TYR A 100 11.18 -7.45 20.67
CA TYR A 100 10.92 -6.02 20.91
C TYR A 100 10.19 -5.78 22.22
N LYS A 101 9.25 -6.66 22.62
CA LYS A 101 8.62 -6.59 23.93
C LYS A 101 9.63 -6.73 25.08
N ASN A 102 10.59 -7.64 24.95
CA ASN A 102 11.67 -7.78 25.94
C ASN A 102 12.51 -6.50 26.00
N ALA A 103 12.91 -5.94 24.85
CA ALA A 103 13.65 -4.68 24.80
C ALA A 103 12.90 -3.53 25.50
N ILE A 104 11.58 -3.40 25.26
CA ILE A 104 10.72 -2.41 25.92
C ILE A 104 10.64 -2.66 27.43
N THR A 105 10.65 -3.92 27.86
CA THR A 105 10.61 -4.26 29.28
C THR A 105 11.91 -3.87 29.98
N PHE A 106 13.06 -4.08 29.33
CA PHE A 106 14.38 -3.72 29.88
C PHE A 106 14.65 -2.21 29.84
N ASP A 107 14.12 -1.50 28.83
CA ASP A 107 14.20 -0.05 28.72
C ASP A 107 12.89 0.56 28.16
N PRO A 108 11.95 0.92 29.05
CA PRO A 108 10.67 1.49 28.65
C PRO A 108 10.77 2.89 28.02
N ASN A 109 11.90 3.58 28.23
CA ASN A 109 12.13 4.94 27.71
C ASN A 109 12.88 4.95 26.38
N TRP A 110 13.10 3.80 25.78
CA TRP A 110 13.71 3.67 24.47
C TRP A 110 12.64 3.53 23.36
N ALA A 111 12.50 4.54 22.50
CA ALA A 111 11.46 4.57 21.48
C ALA A 111 11.68 3.56 20.34
N ALA A 112 12.94 3.21 20.00
CA ALA A 112 13.24 2.38 18.83
C ALA A 112 12.55 1.00 18.83
N PRO A 113 12.50 0.23 19.93
CA PRO A 113 11.76 -1.03 19.94
C PRO A 113 10.25 -0.86 19.76
N LEU A 114 9.66 0.24 20.26
CA LEU A 114 8.23 0.56 20.06
C LEU A 114 7.93 0.85 18.59
N ILE A 115 8.83 1.56 17.90
CA ILE A 115 8.75 1.84 16.48
C ILE A 115 8.78 0.53 15.67
N LYS A 116 9.80 -0.31 15.92
CA LYS A 116 9.94 -1.59 15.22
C LYS A 116 8.78 -2.55 15.51
N GLN A 117 8.23 -2.51 16.73
CA GLN A 117 7.01 -3.23 17.05
C GLN A 117 5.81 -2.72 16.21
N GLY A 118 5.68 -1.40 16.06
CA GLY A 118 4.67 -0.78 15.20
C GLY A 118 4.81 -1.23 13.75
N ASN A 119 6.04 -1.16 13.20
CA ASN A 119 6.33 -1.59 11.83
C ASN A 119 6.02 -3.09 11.65
N THR A 120 6.34 -3.93 12.65
CA THR A 120 6.01 -5.36 12.58
C THR A 120 4.50 -5.60 12.56
N TYR A 121 3.73 -4.89 13.38
CA TYR A 121 2.27 -4.97 13.33
C TYR A 121 1.69 -4.41 12.02
N PHE A 122 2.34 -3.41 11.43
CA PHE A 122 1.96 -2.89 10.12
C PHE A 122 2.13 -3.95 9.02
N GLU A 123 3.27 -4.65 8.99
CA GLU A 123 3.54 -5.77 8.08
C GLU A 123 2.52 -6.91 8.23
N LEU A 124 2.03 -7.13 9.46
CA LEU A 124 0.96 -8.09 9.77
C LEU A 124 -0.45 -7.54 9.47
N ALA A 125 -0.58 -6.39 8.83
CA ALA A 125 -1.83 -5.67 8.57
C ALA A 125 -2.66 -5.38 9.84
N ASN A 126 -2.05 -5.45 11.03
CA ASN A 126 -2.68 -5.07 12.29
C ASN A 126 -2.48 -3.57 12.55
N TYR A 127 -3.06 -2.74 11.68
CA TYR A 127 -2.87 -1.29 11.66
C TYR A 127 -3.28 -0.60 12.96
N THR A 128 -4.34 -1.10 13.62
CA THR A 128 -4.79 -0.55 14.91
C THR A 128 -3.73 -0.72 16.00
N THR A 129 -3.07 -1.86 16.06
CA THR A 129 -2.01 -2.12 17.04
C THR A 129 -0.72 -1.40 16.65
N ALA A 130 -0.43 -1.30 15.34
CA ALA A 130 0.69 -0.51 14.82
C ALA A 130 0.59 0.95 15.29
N ILE A 131 -0.58 1.60 15.10
CA ILE A 131 -0.83 2.98 15.55
C ILE A 131 -0.60 3.12 17.06
N LYS A 132 -1.11 2.18 17.87
CA LYS A 132 -0.89 2.21 19.34
C LYS A 132 0.60 2.13 19.70
N SER A 133 1.39 1.36 18.95
CA SER A 133 2.84 1.25 19.17
C SER A 133 3.56 2.54 18.78
N TYR A 134 3.17 3.16 17.65
CA TYR A 134 3.68 4.48 17.25
C TYR A 134 3.31 5.57 18.27
N ASP A 135 2.07 5.58 18.78
CA ASP A 135 1.65 6.54 19.81
C ASP A 135 2.46 6.43 21.10
N LYS A 136 2.79 5.19 21.52
CA LYS A 136 3.68 4.95 22.65
C LYS A 136 5.10 5.46 22.36
N ALA A 137 5.62 5.22 21.15
CA ALA A 137 6.92 5.73 20.76
C ALA A 137 6.96 7.27 20.80
N PHE A 138 5.89 7.94 20.35
CA PHE A 138 5.77 9.39 20.44
C PHE A 138 5.72 9.88 21.89
N ALA A 139 5.01 9.19 22.76
CA ALA A 139 4.99 9.54 24.20
C ALA A 139 6.38 9.48 24.83
N VAL A 140 7.19 8.48 24.46
CA VAL A 140 8.59 8.34 24.89
C VAL A 140 9.49 9.45 24.31
N LEU A 141 9.29 9.78 23.03
CA LEU A 141 10.05 10.85 22.37
C LEU A 141 9.75 12.25 22.94
N GLY A 142 8.64 12.40 23.67
CA GLY A 142 8.26 13.65 24.34
C GLY A 142 7.64 14.67 23.38
N ASN A 143 7.75 15.97 23.74
CA ASN A 143 7.11 17.05 22.99
C ASN A 143 7.73 17.21 21.59
N LEU A 144 7.11 16.54 20.61
CA LEU A 144 7.57 16.59 19.23
C LEU A 144 7.38 17.98 18.61
N ASP A 145 6.40 18.78 19.05
CA ASP A 145 6.17 20.11 18.52
C ASP A 145 7.32 21.06 18.87
N GLU A 146 7.98 20.86 20.03
CA GLU A 146 9.21 21.58 20.36
C GLU A 146 10.42 21.07 19.58
N LYS A 147 10.54 19.76 19.42
CA LYS A 147 11.60 19.15 18.60
C LYS A 147 11.49 19.59 17.14
N VAL A 148 10.27 19.71 16.63
CA VAL A 148 9.98 20.25 15.29
C VAL A 148 10.49 21.66 15.12
N LYS A 149 10.31 22.53 16.12
CA LYS A 149 10.79 23.92 16.06
C LYS A 149 12.32 24.01 16.00
N SER A 150 13.02 23.01 16.51
CA SER A 150 14.49 22.94 16.52
C SER A 150 15.09 22.33 15.23
N ILE A 151 14.25 21.84 14.30
CA ILE A 151 14.73 21.28 13.04
C ILE A 151 15.25 22.42 12.15
N ASP A 152 16.50 22.31 11.72
CA ASP A 152 16.98 23.11 10.60
C ASP A 152 16.39 22.56 9.29
N LYS A 153 15.31 23.20 8.83
CA LYS A 153 14.57 22.80 7.63
C LYS A 153 15.40 22.87 6.34
N ASN A 154 16.52 23.58 6.37
CA ASN A 154 17.31 23.86 5.17
C ASN A 154 18.56 22.98 5.03
N ASN A 155 19.17 22.52 6.12
CA ASN A 155 20.48 21.86 6.09
C ASN A 155 20.62 20.68 7.07
N GLY A 156 19.63 20.41 7.92
CA GLY A 156 19.70 19.29 8.88
C GLY A 156 19.33 17.94 8.28
N PRO A 157 19.91 16.83 8.77
CA PRO A 157 19.43 15.50 8.39
C PRO A 157 17.98 15.33 8.82
N LYS A 158 17.16 14.69 7.97
CA LYS A 158 15.76 14.39 8.27
C LYS A 158 15.68 13.55 9.55
N PRO A 159 14.97 14.02 10.59
CA PRO A 159 14.82 13.21 11.80
C PRO A 159 14.06 11.93 11.54
N TYR A 160 14.59 10.80 12.01
CA TYR A 160 14.00 9.47 11.82
C TYR A 160 12.54 9.34 12.32
N TRP A 161 12.15 10.15 13.29
CA TRP A 161 10.79 10.14 13.82
C TRP A 161 9.75 10.73 12.87
N LEU A 162 10.14 11.45 11.81
CA LEU A 162 9.22 11.86 10.74
C LEU A 162 8.71 10.63 9.96
N ASP A 163 9.56 9.63 9.78
CA ASP A 163 9.14 8.39 9.11
C ASP A 163 8.07 7.65 9.92
N ILE A 164 8.11 7.74 11.27
CA ILE A 164 7.08 7.16 12.13
C ILE A 164 5.71 7.82 11.93
N TRP A 165 5.69 9.14 11.77
CA TRP A 165 4.44 9.84 11.43
C TRP A 165 3.93 9.43 10.06
N PHE A 166 4.82 9.23 9.10
CA PHE A 166 4.47 8.74 7.78
C PHE A 166 3.87 7.33 7.87
N ASP A 167 4.53 6.40 8.55
CA ASP A 167 4.05 5.03 8.76
C ASP A 167 2.70 4.99 9.50
N LYS A 168 2.52 5.88 10.49
CA LYS A 168 1.21 6.05 11.16
C LYS A 168 0.14 6.55 10.17
N GLY A 169 0.46 7.49 9.29
CA GLY A 169 -0.43 7.97 8.24
C GLY A 169 -0.83 6.85 7.27
N GLU A 170 0.12 6.01 6.87
CA GLU A 170 -0.15 4.83 6.05
C GLU A 170 -1.08 3.83 6.78
N ALA A 171 -0.88 3.60 8.07
CA ALA A 171 -1.76 2.74 8.87
C ALA A 171 -3.19 3.32 8.97
N LEU A 172 -3.33 4.64 9.14
CA LEU A 172 -4.63 5.33 9.13
C LEU A 172 -5.31 5.22 7.77
N THR A 173 -4.55 5.37 6.67
CA THR A 173 -5.05 5.21 5.30
C THR A 173 -5.59 3.79 5.07
N ASN A 174 -4.87 2.77 5.54
CA ASN A 174 -5.31 1.37 5.46
C ASN A 174 -6.58 1.10 6.30
N LEU A 175 -6.77 1.80 7.41
CA LEU A 175 -8.00 1.78 8.20
C LEU A 175 -9.12 2.66 7.61
N LYS A 176 -8.93 3.25 6.43
CA LYS A 176 -9.85 4.18 5.77
C LYS A 176 -10.13 5.46 6.57
N LYS A 177 -9.27 5.82 7.50
CA LYS A 177 -9.30 7.08 8.27
C LYS A 177 -8.57 8.17 7.47
N PHE A 178 -9.12 8.49 6.30
CA PHE A 178 -8.44 9.32 5.32
C PHE A 178 -8.18 10.75 5.80
N ASP A 179 -9.13 11.37 6.49
CA ASP A 179 -8.97 12.74 6.99
C ASP A 179 -7.87 12.82 8.06
N ASP A 180 -7.81 11.84 8.97
CA ASP A 180 -6.76 11.76 9.99
C ASP A 180 -5.37 11.55 9.33
N ALA A 181 -5.31 10.73 8.27
CA ALA A 181 -4.08 10.48 7.52
C ALA A 181 -3.61 11.75 6.78
N ILE A 182 -4.53 12.44 6.08
CA ILE A 182 -4.24 13.69 5.37
C ILE A 182 -3.69 14.74 6.32
N ALA A 183 -4.35 14.95 7.48
CA ALA A 183 -3.89 15.92 8.47
C ALA A 183 -2.47 15.60 8.96
N LEU A 184 -2.11 14.33 9.06
CA LEU A 184 -0.76 13.90 9.46
C LEU A 184 0.26 14.14 8.34
N TYR A 185 -0.12 13.87 7.08
CA TYR A 185 0.73 14.14 5.92
C TYR A 185 0.95 15.65 5.69
N ASP A 186 -0.09 16.48 5.90
CA ASP A 186 0.04 17.95 5.83
C ASP A 186 1.05 18.46 6.87
N LYS A 187 1.01 17.89 8.08
CA LYS A 187 2.00 18.19 9.10
C LYS A 187 3.41 17.81 8.63
N LEU A 188 3.59 16.64 8.01
CA LEU A 188 4.89 16.23 7.45
C LEU A 188 5.37 17.16 6.34
N ILE A 189 4.49 17.60 5.45
CA ILE A 189 4.80 18.55 4.38
C ILE A 189 5.23 19.91 4.96
N SER A 190 4.59 20.35 6.04
CA SER A 190 4.97 21.60 6.71
C SER A 190 6.40 21.57 7.29
N LEU A 191 6.91 20.36 7.57
CA LEU A 191 8.24 20.12 8.13
C LEU A 191 9.29 19.86 7.07
N ASP A 192 8.93 19.12 6.03
CA ASP A 192 9.77 18.82 4.88
C ASP A 192 8.94 19.01 3.60
N PRO A 193 8.89 20.26 3.06
CA PRO A 193 8.14 20.55 1.84
C PRO A 193 8.65 19.81 0.59
N ASN A 194 9.89 19.32 0.62
CA ASN A 194 10.53 18.63 -0.49
C ASN A 194 10.30 17.10 -0.46
N TRP A 195 9.60 16.60 0.52
CA TRP A 195 9.33 15.18 0.64
C TRP A 195 8.11 14.78 -0.22
N ALA A 196 8.37 14.08 -1.33
CA ALA A 196 7.33 13.70 -2.29
C ALA A 196 6.32 12.65 -1.77
N ASN A 197 6.74 11.78 -0.82
CA ASN A 197 5.91 10.67 -0.37
C ASN A 197 4.59 11.12 0.29
N PRO A 198 4.56 12.08 1.24
CA PRO A 198 3.32 12.57 1.82
C PRO A 198 2.34 13.11 0.77
N TRP A 199 2.83 13.84 -0.24
CA TRP A 199 2.00 14.33 -1.33
C TRP A 199 1.34 13.19 -2.12
N ASN A 200 2.10 12.13 -2.44
CA ASN A 200 1.53 10.96 -3.09
C ASN A 200 0.49 10.26 -2.22
N SER A 201 0.74 10.12 -0.90
CA SER A 201 -0.19 9.48 0.03
C SER A 201 -1.46 10.31 0.25
N ILE A 202 -1.37 11.66 0.27
CA ILE A 202 -2.53 12.55 0.25
C ILE A 202 -3.37 12.31 -1.01
N GLY A 203 -2.72 12.31 -2.20
CA GLY A 203 -3.41 12.06 -3.46
C GLY A 203 -4.17 10.73 -3.43
N TRP A 204 -3.57 9.72 -2.85
CA TRP A 204 -4.17 8.40 -2.67
C TRP A 204 -5.38 8.42 -1.72
N ALA A 205 -5.25 9.07 -0.57
CA ALA A 205 -6.34 9.22 0.39
C ALA A 205 -7.54 9.98 -0.22
N LEU A 206 -7.26 11.09 -0.92
CA LEU A 206 -8.27 11.89 -1.64
C LEU A 206 -8.97 11.08 -2.74
N GLN A 207 -8.21 10.31 -3.52
CA GLN A 207 -8.77 9.45 -4.56
C GLN A 207 -9.70 8.39 -3.96
N LYS A 208 -9.37 7.82 -2.80
CA LYS A 208 -10.25 6.88 -2.07
C LYS A 208 -11.51 7.53 -1.52
N GLN A 209 -11.49 8.83 -1.28
CA GLN A 209 -12.67 9.63 -0.95
C GLN A 209 -13.49 10.06 -2.20
N GLY A 210 -13.01 9.73 -3.40
CA GLY A 210 -13.63 10.17 -4.66
C GLY A 210 -13.28 11.60 -5.08
N LYS A 211 -12.42 12.31 -4.34
CA LYS A 211 -11.97 13.68 -4.59
C LYS A 211 -10.86 13.70 -5.65
N ASN A 212 -11.19 13.27 -6.88
CA ASN A 212 -10.17 13.00 -7.91
C ASN A 212 -9.44 14.26 -8.40
N ASP A 213 -10.09 15.42 -8.50
CA ASP A 213 -9.41 16.67 -8.92
C ASP A 213 -8.41 17.15 -7.86
N GLU A 214 -8.75 17.04 -6.57
CA GLU A 214 -7.82 17.33 -5.48
C GLU A 214 -6.66 16.31 -5.46
N ALA A 215 -6.95 15.03 -5.74
CA ALA A 215 -5.93 13.99 -5.85
C ALA A 215 -4.94 14.29 -6.98
N VAL A 216 -5.39 14.76 -8.15
CA VAL A 216 -4.53 15.21 -9.25
C VAL A 216 -3.55 16.27 -8.77
N THR A 217 -4.04 17.27 -8.02
CA THR A 217 -3.19 18.35 -7.48
C THR A 217 -2.11 17.81 -6.54
N ALA A 218 -2.47 16.86 -5.67
CA ALA A 218 -1.51 16.24 -4.75
C ALA A 218 -0.46 15.38 -5.52
N PHE A 219 -0.89 14.60 -6.51
CA PHE A 219 0.04 13.84 -7.36
C PHE A 219 0.93 14.75 -8.21
N ASP A 220 0.45 15.92 -8.67
CA ASP A 220 1.27 16.91 -9.35
C ASP A 220 2.43 17.39 -8.46
N ASN A 221 2.16 17.68 -7.19
CA ASN A 221 3.22 18.07 -6.26
C ASN A 221 4.22 16.91 -6.07
N ALA A 222 3.76 15.66 -5.92
CA ALA A 222 4.64 14.52 -5.81
C ALA A 222 5.52 14.33 -7.06
N THR A 223 4.97 14.50 -8.27
CA THR A 223 5.71 14.36 -9.54
C THR A 223 6.66 15.51 -9.81
N LYS A 224 6.35 16.73 -9.33
CA LYS A 224 7.28 17.89 -9.39
C LYS A 224 8.47 17.69 -8.47
N LEU A 225 8.23 17.17 -7.27
CA LEU A 225 9.29 16.93 -6.29
C LEU A 225 10.16 15.72 -6.64
N ASN A 226 9.57 14.68 -7.22
CA ASN A 226 10.30 13.49 -7.69
C ASN A 226 9.83 13.06 -9.08
N PRO A 227 10.35 13.69 -10.16
CA PRO A 227 9.93 13.40 -11.54
C PRO A 227 10.30 11.98 -12.02
N SER A 228 11.24 11.32 -11.37
CA SER A 228 11.71 9.97 -11.72
C SER A 228 10.91 8.86 -11.02
N TRP A 229 9.97 9.19 -10.16
CA TRP A 229 9.15 8.23 -9.45
C TRP A 229 7.88 7.88 -10.24
N ALA A 230 7.83 6.68 -10.85
CA ALA A 230 6.76 6.27 -11.76
C ALA A 230 5.36 6.19 -11.11
N LYS A 231 5.29 5.81 -9.82
CA LYS A 231 4.01 5.61 -9.13
C LYS A 231 3.10 6.83 -9.10
N PRO A 232 3.55 8.04 -8.70
CA PRO A 232 2.69 9.23 -8.74
C PRO A 232 2.17 9.56 -10.13
N TRP A 233 2.97 9.33 -11.19
CA TRP A 233 2.53 9.52 -12.56
C TRP A 233 1.38 8.59 -12.93
N ASN A 234 1.48 7.30 -12.59
CA ASN A 234 0.38 6.36 -12.82
C ASN A 234 -0.86 6.71 -11.98
N SER A 235 -0.69 7.09 -10.73
CA SER A 235 -1.80 7.49 -9.85
C SER A 235 -2.50 8.75 -10.33
N LYS A 236 -1.73 9.75 -10.79
CA LYS A 236 -2.24 10.95 -11.44
C LYS A 236 -3.06 10.59 -12.69
N GLY A 237 -2.50 9.74 -13.56
CA GLY A 237 -3.20 9.28 -14.77
C GLY A 237 -4.54 8.62 -14.43
N TRP A 238 -4.58 7.81 -13.37
CA TRP A 238 -5.82 7.18 -12.94
C TRP A 238 -6.83 8.20 -12.38
N ALA A 239 -6.40 9.20 -11.60
CA ALA A 239 -7.26 10.26 -11.12
C ALA A 239 -7.84 11.11 -12.28
N LEU A 240 -7.00 11.44 -13.27
CA LEU A 240 -7.42 12.14 -14.50
C LEU A 240 -8.41 11.31 -15.32
N TYR A 241 -8.18 10.00 -15.45
CA TYR A 241 -9.15 9.09 -16.09
C TYR A 241 -10.50 9.14 -15.39
N LYS A 242 -10.54 9.12 -14.05
CA LYS A 242 -11.78 9.19 -13.26
C LYS A 242 -12.53 10.52 -13.42
N THR A 243 -11.86 11.59 -13.83
CA THR A 243 -12.47 12.89 -14.16
C THR A 243 -12.74 13.10 -15.66
N GLY A 244 -12.52 12.06 -16.49
CA GLY A 244 -12.75 12.12 -17.93
C GLY A 244 -11.69 12.88 -18.75
N LYS A 245 -10.57 13.26 -18.12
CA LYS A 245 -9.44 13.95 -18.76
C LYS A 245 -8.50 12.94 -19.43
N PHE A 246 -8.99 12.26 -20.46
CA PHE A 246 -8.33 11.09 -21.04
C PHE A 246 -6.96 11.40 -21.66
N ASP A 247 -6.80 12.50 -22.38
CA ASP A 247 -5.51 12.85 -23.02
C ASP A 247 -4.42 13.11 -21.98
N GLU A 248 -4.75 13.84 -20.91
CA GLU A 248 -3.84 14.08 -19.79
C GLU A 248 -3.51 12.79 -19.03
N ALA A 249 -4.50 11.89 -18.88
CA ALA A 249 -4.32 10.58 -18.28
C ALA A 249 -3.35 9.72 -19.09
N LEU A 250 -3.53 9.65 -20.43
CA LEU A 250 -2.63 8.94 -21.34
C LEU A 250 -1.20 9.47 -21.24
N SER A 251 -1.02 10.79 -21.26
CA SER A 251 0.30 11.41 -21.09
C SER A 251 0.96 11.02 -19.75
N SER A 252 0.17 10.97 -18.67
CA SER A 252 0.68 10.58 -17.34
C SER A 252 1.08 9.10 -17.29
N PHE A 253 0.30 8.21 -17.93
CA PHE A 253 0.66 6.80 -18.06
C PHE A 253 1.89 6.61 -18.95
N ASP A 254 2.04 7.37 -20.04
CA ASP A 254 3.24 7.32 -20.89
C ASP A 254 4.49 7.70 -20.11
N LYS A 255 4.38 8.70 -19.24
CA LYS A 255 5.49 9.05 -18.35
C LYS A 255 5.82 7.92 -17.37
N ALA A 256 4.81 7.29 -16.76
CA ALA A 256 5.03 6.13 -15.88
C ALA A 256 5.70 4.97 -16.63
N ILE A 257 5.25 4.66 -17.86
CA ILE A 257 5.83 3.63 -18.74
C ILE A 257 7.28 3.96 -19.09
N SER A 258 7.57 5.22 -19.44
CA SER A 258 8.95 5.62 -19.78
C SER A 258 9.92 5.46 -18.62
N LEU A 259 9.44 5.57 -17.38
CA LEU A 259 10.23 5.39 -16.17
C LEU A 259 10.36 3.91 -15.77
N GLU A 260 9.28 3.15 -15.87
CA GLU A 260 9.22 1.73 -15.51
C GLU A 260 8.52 0.92 -16.64
N PRO A 261 9.21 0.60 -17.76
CA PRO A 261 8.59 -0.07 -18.91
C PRO A 261 8.05 -1.48 -18.61
N LYS A 262 8.59 -2.14 -17.58
CA LYS A 262 8.18 -3.49 -17.16
C LYS A 262 7.05 -3.49 -16.13
N TRP A 263 6.52 -2.34 -15.78
CA TRP A 263 5.38 -2.25 -14.87
C TRP A 263 4.07 -2.40 -15.65
N ASP A 264 3.33 -3.46 -15.40
CA ASP A 264 2.09 -3.85 -16.10
C ASP A 264 0.96 -2.82 -15.99
N LYS A 265 0.79 -2.19 -14.82
CA LYS A 265 -0.38 -1.35 -14.53
C LYS A 265 -0.57 -0.13 -15.43
N PRO A 266 0.44 0.69 -15.74
CA PRO A 266 0.23 1.81 -16.66
C PRO A 266 -0.19 1.36 -18.06
N TRP A 267 0.30 0.22 -18.56
CA TRP A 267 -0.11 -0.38 -19.81
C TRP A 267 -1.58 -0.80 -19.79
N PHE A 268 -2.00 -1.51 -18.72
CA PHE A 268 -3.40 -1.86 -18.50
C PHE A 268 -4.30 -0.63 -18.46
N ASN A 269 -3.91 0.42 -17.74
CA ASN A 269 -4.69 1.65 -17.60
C ASN A 269 -4.84 2.40 -18.94
N LYS A 270 -3.80 2.40 -19.78
CA LYS A 270 -3.91 2.91 -21.17
C LYS A 270 -4.90 2.10 -21.97
N GLY A 271 -4.79 0.78 -21.96
CA GLY A 271 -5.72 -0.12 -22.65
C GLY A 271 -7.17 0.09 -22.19
N LYS A 272 -7.38 0.33 -20.90
CA LYS A 272 -8.72 0.64 -20.34
C LYS A 272 -9.30 1.94 -20.90
N ILE A 273 -8.50 3.01 -21.05
CA ILE A 273 -8.95 4.25 -21.68
C ILE A 273 -9.36 4.00 -23.15
N PHE A 274 -8.54 3.30 -23.93
CA PHE A 274 -8.85 3.01 -25.32
C PHE A 274 -10.11 2.13 -25.45
N TYR A 275 -10.31 1.18 -24.53
CA TYR A 275 -11.54 0.39 -24.48
C TYR A 275 -12.77 1.27 -24.23
N ASP A 276 -12.69 2.20 -23.26
CA ASP A 276 -13.82 3.10 -22.94
C ASP A 276 -14.10 4.16 -24.04
N LEU A 277 -13.14 4.37 -24.93
CA LEU A 277 -13.26 5.20 -26.13
C LEU A 277 -13.67 4.40 -27.38
N ASP A 278 -14.08 3.14 -27.23
CA ASP A 278 -14.44 2.19 -28.30
C ASP A 278 -13.31 1.94 -29.33
N LYS A 279 -12.06 2.28 -29.00
CA LYS A 279 -10.85 2.03 -29.79
C LYS A 279 -10.29 0.64 -29.50
N TYR A 280 -11.05 -0.39 -29.85
CA TYR A 280 -10.75 -1.77 -29.47
C TYR A 280 -9.41 -2.31 -29.98
N PRO A 281 -8.96 -2.00 -31.24
CA PRO A 281 -7.64 -2.45 -31.71
C PRO A 281 -6.49 -1.91 -30.85
N ASP A 282 -6.54 -0.61 -30.51
CA ASP A 282 -5.52 0.02 -29.67
C ASP A 282 -5.59 -0.55 -28.22
N ALA A 283 -6.81 -0.68 -27.68
CA ALA A 283 -7.04 -1.29 -26.38
C ALA A 283 -6.42 -2.68 -26.28
N LYS A 284 -6.61 -3.52 -27.31
CA LYS A 284 -6.07 -4.87 -27.37
C LYS A 284 -4.55 -4.89 -27.27
N GLN A 285 -3.88 -4.04 -28.06
CA GLN A 285 -2.42 -3.96 -28.07
C GLN A 285 -1.85 -3.66 -26.66
N PHE A 286 -2.41 -2.67 -25.97
CA PHE A 286 -1.94 -2.28 -24.64
C PHE A 286 -2.25 -3.33 -23.57
N VAL A 287 -3.42 -3.96 -23.64
CA VAL A 287 -3.83 -5.00 -22.67
C VAL A 287 -3.03 -6.28 -22.86
N GLU A 288 -2.77 -6.71 -24.10
CA GLU A 288 -1.89 -7.85 -24.41
C GLU A 288 -0.47 -7.59 -23.93
N HIS A 289 0.04 -6.37 -24.10
CA HIS A 289 1.36 -6.02 -23.57
C HIS A 289 1.39 -6.09 -22.04
N ALA A 290 0.38 -5.56 -21.34
CA ALA A 290 0.27 -5.67 -19.88
C ALA A 290 0.28 -7.13 -19.40
N LEU A 291 -0.47 -8.02 -20.08
CA LEU A 291 -0.48 -9.46 -19.82
C LEU A 291 0.85 -10.15 -20.05
N SER A 292 1.60 -9.72 -21.07
CA SER A 292 2.95 -10.25 -21.34
C SER A 292 3.94 -9.93 -20.22
N LEU A 293 3.74 -8.81 -19.52
CA LEU A 293 4.56 -8.40 -18.38
C LEU A 293 4.14 -9.13 -17.10
N LYS A 294 2.84 -9.27 -16.89
CA LYS A 294 2.28 -9.93 -15.69
C LYS A 294 0.91 -10.51 -15.98
N ALA A 295 0.76 -11.80 -15.75
CA ALA A 295 -0.55 -12.46 -15.76
C ALA A 295 -1.43 -11.91 -14.63
N ASP A 296 -2.60 -11.38 -14.98
CA ASP A 296 -3.56 -10.80 -14.05
C ASP A 296 -4.99 -11.08 -14.51
N PRO A 297 -5.87 -11.62 -13.64
CA PRO A 297 -7.24 -11.98 -14.01
C PRO A 297 -8.09 -10.81 -14.53
N LYS A 298 -7.88 -9.59 -13.99
CA LYS A 298 -8.62 -8.40 -14.45
C LYS A 298 -8.21 -7.99 -15.85
N THR A 299 -6.91 -8.07 -16.13
CA THR A 299 -6.34 -7.77 -17.44
C THR A 299 -6.82 -8.80 -18.47
N SER A 300 -6.88 -10.09 -18.10
CA SER A 300 -7.43 -11.16 -18.96
C SER A 300 -8.92 -10.92 -19.26
N ALA A 301 -9.72 -10.59 -18.26
CA ALA A 301 -11.14 -10.30 -18.44
C ALA A 301 -11.38 -9.07 -19.35
N LEU A 302 -10.53 -8.04 -19.25
CA LEU A 302 -10.62 -6.90 -20.16
C LEU A 302 -10.29 -7.31 -21.60
N LEU A 303 -9.30 -8.17 -21.82
CA LEU A 303 -8.96 -8.68 -23.16
C LEU A 303 -10.11 -9.51 -23.76
N GLU A 304 -10.75 -10.36 -22.96
CA GLU A 304 -11.94 -11.10 -23.39
C GLU A 304 -13.07 -10.18 -23.83
N ASN A 305 -13.35 -9.12 -23.06
CA ASN A 305 -14.35 -8.11 -23.41
C ASN A 305 -13.99 -7.36 -24.71
N ILE A 306 -12.72 -7.02 -24.90
CA ILE A 306 -12.24 -6.37 -26.13
C ILE A 306 -12.46 -7.30 -27.34
N ASN A 307 -12.09 -8.58 -27.24
CA ASN A 307 -12.26 -9.54 -28.33
C ASN A 307 -13.74 -9.70 -28.70
N ALA A 308 -14.64 -9.86 -27.72
CA ALA A 308 -16.08 -9.96 -27.95
C ALA A 308 -16.65 -8.71 -28.67
N LYS A 309 -16.16 -7.53 -28.34
CA LYS A 309 -16.58 -6.28 -29.01
C LYS A 309 -16.06 -6.21 -30.45
N THR A 310 -14.81 -6.62 -30.67
CA THR A 310 -14.21 -6.63 -32.02
C THR A 310 -14.92 -7.61 -32.94
N GLU A 311 -15.29 -8.81 -32.46
CA GLU A 311 -16.04 -9.80 -33.26
C GLU A 311 -17.46 -9.32 -33.61
N SER A 312 -18.13 -8.63 -32.68
CA SER A 312 -19.47 -8.09 -32.92
C SER A 312 -19.49 -6.98 -33.95
N THR A 313 -18.42 -6.21 -34.10
CA THR A 313 -18.30 -5.15 -35.13
C THR A 313 -18.01 -5.72 -36.52
N THR A 314 -17.27 -6.83 -36.62
CA THR A 314 -16.97 -7.49 -37.90
C THR A 314 -18.13 -8.30 -38.50
N THR A 315 -19.14 -8.65 -37.73
CA THR A 315 -20.33 -9.41 -38.20
C THR A 315 -21.47 -8.52 -38.69
N VAL A 316 -21.36 -7.22 -38.64
CA VAL A 316 -22.39 -6.24 -39.02
C VAL A 316 -22.04 -5.56 -40.38
N GLU A 317 -20.86 -5.79 -40.94
CA GLU A 317 -20.46 -5.42 -42.32
C GLU A 317 -20.69 -6.61 -43.27
#